data_cd5a761e5653e7c42c1f9c76cf922146
#
_entry.id   cd5a761e5653e7c42c1f9c76cf922146
#
_cell.length_a   1.000
_cell.length_b   1.000
_cell.length_c   1.000
_cell.angle_alpha   90.00
_cell.angle_beta   90.00
_cell.angle_gamma   90.00
#
_symmetry.space_group_name_H-M   'P 1'
#
loop_
_entity.id
_entity.type
_entity.pdbx_description
1 polymer ?
#
loop_
_entity_poly.entity_id
_entity_poly.type
_entity_poly.pdbx_seq_one_letter_code
_entity_poly.pdbx_strand_id
1 'polypeptide(L)'
;GTVVAHRDWGVEVRLDSGQIGQLRDTLMQEGFDPVPEERWPGIGERVRIRPLGFWPDGGLRVSGRPRFVDRPPDPPWISPRATEDA
;
A
#
# COMPACT_ATOMS: atom_id res chain seq x y z
N GLY A 1 8.59 2.89 -0.35
CA GLY A 1 8.63 3.14 1.08
C GLY A 1 9.43 2.11 1.86
N THR A 2 9.54 2.34 3.13
CA THR A 2 10.30 1.49 4.05
C THR A 2 9.37 0.94 5.13
N VAL A 3 9.40 -0.37 5.35
CA VAL A 3 8.59 -1.00 6.40
C VAL A 3 9.08 -0.56 7.76
N VAL A 4 8.18 -0.03 8.59
CA VAL A 4 8.53 0.49 9.91
C VAL A 4 7.88 -0.25 11.07
N ALA A 5 6.82 -1.02 10.82
CA ALA A 5 6.15 -1.80 11.86
C ALA A 5 5.33 -2.94 11.27
N HIS A 6 5.17 -4.00 12.03
CA HIS A 6 4.23 -5.09 11.73
C HIS A 6 2.99 -4.94 12.61
N ARG A 7 1.81 -5.15 12.01
CA ARG A 7 0.52 -5.12 12.69
C ARG A 7 -0.24 -6.40 12.38
N ASP A 8 -1.37 -6.59 13.03
CA ASP A 8 -2.19 -7.79 12.81
C ASP A 8 -2.70 -7.89 11.38
N TRP A 9 -2.95 -6.74 10.76
CA TRP A 9 -3.54 -6.66 9.42
C TRP A 9 -2.51 -6.53 8.30
N GLY A 10 -1.24 -6.37 8.60
CA GLY A 10 -0.18 -6.16 7.61
C GLY A 10 0.96 -5.35 8.17
N VAL A 11 1.50 -4.44 7.38
CA VAL A 11 2.66 -3.65 7.80
C VAL A 11 2.40 -2.15 7.61
N GLU A 12 3.06 -1.35 8.45
CA GLU A 12 3.13 0.09 8.24
C GLU A 12 4.38 0.41 7.44
N VAL A 13 4.21 1.28 6.44
CA VAL A 13 5.28 1.67 5.52
C VAL A 13 5.44 3.17 5.56
N ARG A 14 6.65 3.65 5.81
CA ARG A 14 6.94 5.07 5.71
C ARG A 14 7.27 5.41 4.26
N LEU A 15 6.48 6.31 3.66
CA LEU A 15 6.71 6.80 2.32
C LEU A 15 7.89 7.77 2.29
N ASP A 16 8.41 8.04 1.09
CA ASP A 16 9.51 8.98 0.92
C ASP A 16 9.09 10.41 1.34
N SER A 17 7.79 10.70 1.31
CA SER A 17 7.25 11.97 1.82
C SER A 17 7.24 12.07 3.34
N GLY A 18 7.49 10.99 4.05
CA GLY A 18 7.42 10.92 5.51
C GLY A 18 6.08 10.43 6.04
N GLN A 19 5.06 10.32 5.20
CA GLN A 19 3.77 9.79 5.62
C GLN A 19 3.85 8.30 5.90
N ILE A 20 3.00 7.83 6.83
CA ILE A 20 2.90 6.39 7.14
C ILE A 20 1.70 5.82 6.41
N GLY A 21 1.97 4.83 5.57
CA GLY A 21 0.93 4.10 4.85
C GLY A 21 0.64 2.75 5.49
N GLN A 22 -0.59 2.29 5.33
CA GLN A 22 -1.04 0.99 5.81
C GLN A 22 -1.10 0.02 4.63
N LEU A 23 -0.18 -0.94 4.60
CA LEU A 23 -0.14 -1.98 3.57
C LEU A 23 -0.74 -3.26 4.15
N ARG A 24 -2.01 -3.50 3.83
CA ARG A 24 -2.71 -4.68 4.33
C ARG A 24 -2.23 -5.93 3.62
N ASP A 25 -2.36 -7.06 4.31
CA ASP A 25 -1.91 -8.35 3.79
C ASP A 25 -2.60 -8.75 2.49
N THR A 26 -3.83 -8.30 2.26
CA THR A 26 -4.57 -8.54 1.01
C THR A 26 -4.10 -7.65 -0.14
N LEU A 27 -3.29 -6.64 0.12
CA LEU A 27 -2.81 -5.68 -0.88
C LEU A 27 -1.32 -5.79 -1.16
N MET A 28 -0.65 -6.78 -0.58
CA MET A 28 0.80 -6.96 -0.75
C MET A 28 1.19 -7.59 -2.09
N GLN A 29 0.28 -8.35 -2.69
CA GLN A 29 0.53 -9.03 -3.97
C GLN A 29 -0.77 -9.16 -4.77
N GLU A 30 -0.65 -9.61 -6.02
CA GLU A 30 -1.83 -9.90 -6.81
C GLU A 30 -2.63 -11.04 -6.18
N GLY A 31 -3.95 -11.03 -6.42
CA GLY A 31 -4.86 -12.00 -5.86
C GLY A 31 -5.64 -11.43 -4.68
N PHE A 32 -6.53 -12.24 -4.13
CA PHE A 32 -7.41 -11.81 -3.04
C PHE A 32 -7.09 -12.46 -1.71
N ASP A 33 -6.19 -13.44 -1.71
CA ASP A 33 -5.82 -14.13 -0.48
C ASP A 33 -4.81 -13.30 0.31
N PRO A 34 -4.94 -13.22 1.65
CA PRO A 34 -3.98 -12.52 2.46
C PRO A 34 -2.62 -13.22 2.42
N VAL A 35 -1.56 -12.43 2.40
CA VAL A 35 -0.19 -12.94 2.50
C VAL A 35 0.08 -13.37 3.93
N PRO A 36 0.55 -14.62 4.16
CA PRO A 36 0.89 -15.06 5.50
C PRO A 36 1.95 -14.16 6.15
N GLU A 37 1.85 -13.99 7.46
CA GLU A 37 2.75 -13.08 8.19
C GLU A 37 4.22 -13.41 7.99
N GLU A 38 4.58 -14.69 7.91
CA GLU A 38 5.97 -15.11 7.69
C GLU A 38 6.52 -14.68 6.32
N ARG A 39 5.67 -14.24 5.42
CA ARG A 39 6.06 -13.74 4.09
C ARG A 39 6.02 -12.23 3.98
N TRP A 40 5.62 -11.54 5.03
CA TRP A 40 5.59 -10.08 5.02
C TRP A 40 7.01 -9.53 4.94
N PRO A 41 7.18 -8.36 4.28
CA PRO A 41 8.50 -7.72 4.28
C PRO A 41 8.92 -7.36 5.70
N GLY A 42 10.20 -7.50 5.97
CA GLY A 42 10.76 -7.21 7.29
C GLY A 42 10.88 -5.72 7.57
N ILE A 43 10.93 -5.37 8.85
CA ILE A 43 11.15 -3.98 9.27
C ILE A 43 12.50 -3.49 8.71
N GLY A 44 12.48 -2.32 8.08
CA GLY A 44 13.65 -1.75 7.43
C GLY A 44 13.78 -2.10 5.96
N GLU A 45 12.96 -3.06 5.48
CA GLU A 45 12.99 -3.47 4.08
C GLU A 45 12.28 -2.43 3.21
N ARG A 46 12.81 -2.18 2.02
CA ARG A 46 12.17 -1.27 1.08
C ARG A 46 11.18 -2.02 0.21
N VAL A 47 10.01 -1.40 0.02
CA VAL A 47 8.94 -1.98 -0.79
C VAL A 47 8.41 -0.94 -1.77
N ARG A 48 7.95 -1.41 -2.92
CA ARG A 48 7.29 -0.56 -3.91
C ARG A 48 5.82 -0.54 -3.58
N ILE A 49 5.28 0.65 -3.39
CA ILE A 49 3.87 0.84 -3.04
C ILE A 49 3.29 2.02 -3.81
N ARG A 50 1.97 2.06 -3.87
CA ARG A 50 1.21 3.17 -4.44
C ARG A 50 0.11 3.58 -3.47
N PRO A 51 0.02 4.87 -3.10
CA PRO A 51 -1.10 5.35 -2.30
C PRO A 51 -2.42 5.19 -3.03
N LEU A 52 -3.46 4.73 -2.33
CA LEU A 52 -4.78 4.53 -2.90
C LEU A 52 -5.81 5.52 -2.33
N GLY A 53 -5.51 6.21 -1.24
CA GLY A 53 -6.44 7.08 -0.58
C GLY A 53 -6.44 6.82 0.92
N PHE A 54 -7.42 7.40 1.63
CA PHE A 54 -7.47 7.27 3.07
C PHE A 54 -8.58 6.34 3.51
N TRP A 55 -8.30 5.57 4.57
CA TRP A 55 -9.34 4.84 5.28
C TRP A 55 -10.26 5.83 5.99
N PRO A 56 -11.51 5.43 6.33
CA PRO A 56 -12.40 6.31 7.08
C PRO A 56 -11.84 6.84 8.39
N ASP A 57 -10.90 6.12 9.00
CA ASP A 57 -10.25 6.55 10.24
C ASP A 57 -9.08 7.52 10.00
N GLY A 58 -8.81 7.89 8.75
CA GLY A 58 -7.74 8.82 8.41
C GLY A 58 -6.41 8.17 8.04
N GLY A 59 -6.28 6.86 8.18
CA GLY A 59 -5.06 6.16 7.80
C GLY A 59 -4.87 6.10 6.30
N LEU A 60 -3.65 6.28 5.81
CA LEU A 60 -3.34 6.22 4.37
C LEU A 60 -3.27 4.77 3.92
N ARG A 61 -4.11 4.44 2.94
CA ARG A 61 -4.12 3.11 2.33
C ARG A 61 -3.15 3.05 1.16
N VAL A 62 -2.31 2.02 1.12
CA VAL A 62 -1.37 1.82 0.02
C VAL A 62 -1.49 0.40 -0.53
N SER A 63 -1.08 0.22 -1.78
CA SER A 63 -1.06 -1.09 -2.44
C SER A 63 0.35 -1.44 -2.85
N GLY A 64 0.74 -2.70 -2.65
CA GLY A 64 1.96 -3.29 -3.19
C GLY A 64 1.72 -4.15 -4.42
N ARG A 65 0.49 -4.23 -4.92
CA ARG A 65 0.17 -5.03 -6.10
C ARG A 65 0.82 -4.44 -7.34
N PRO A 66 1.56 -5.24 -8.14
CA PRO A 66 2.26 -4.72 -9.32
C PRO A 66 1.36 -3.96 -10.29
N ARG A 67 0.14 -4.41 -10.48
CA ARG A 67 -0.80 -3.74 -11.40
C ARG A 67 -1.12 -2.30 -10.99
N PHE A 68 -1.01 -1.96 -9.71
CA PHE A 68 -1.22 -0.60 -9.23
C PHE A 68 0.09 0.17 -9.14
N VAL A 69 1.14 -0.48 -8.66
CA VAL A 69 2.44 0.16 -8.44
C VAL A 69 3.09 0.56 -9.75
N ASP A 70 3.00 -0.30 -10.77
CA ASP A 70 3.71 -0.11 -12.04
C ASP A 70 2.90 0.67 -13.08
N ARG A 71 1.65 1.02 -12.78
CA ARG A 71 0.86 1.78 -13.74
C ARG A 71 1.26 3.26 -13.73
N PRO A 72 1.12 3.97 -14.88
CA PRO A 72 1.45 5.39 -14.94
C PRO A 72 0.61 6.21 -13.97
N PRO A 73 1.11 7.38 -13.52
CA PRO A 73 0.33 8.31 -12.72
C PRO A 73 -0.96 8.71 -13.43
N ASP A 74 -2.04 8.89 -12.66
CA ASP A 74 -3.30 9.34 -13.22
C ASP A 74 -3.18 10.78 -13.69
N PRO A 75 -3.85 11.13 -14.82
CA PRO A 75 -3.95 12.53 -15.24
C PRO A 75 -4.63 13.37 -14.15
N PRO A 76 -4.30 14.68 -14.07
CA PRO A 76 -4.86 15.53 -13.01
C PRO A 76 -6.39 15.64 -13.01
N TRP A 77 -7.04 15.37 -14.13
CA TRP A 77 -8.50 15.47 -14.25
C TRP A 77 -9.21 14.17 -13.85
N ILE A 78 -8.48 13.10 -13.54
CA ILE A 78 -9.08 11.86 -13.04
C ILE A 78 -9.08 11.91 -11.51
N SER A 79 -10.25 11.68 -10.91
CA SER A 79 -10.36 11.75 -9.46
C SER A 79 -9.64 10.57 -8.80
N PRO A 80 -9.13 10.75 -7.58
CA PRO A 80 -8.50 9.65 -6.83
C PRO A 80 -9.41 8.44 -6.64
N ARG A 81 -10.73 8.65 -6.60
CA ARG A 81 -11.68 7.57 -6.45
C ARG A 81 -11.66 6.62 -7.65
N ALA A 82 -11.50 7.14 -8.85
CA ALA A 82 -11.37 6.30 -10.05
C ALA A 82 -10.14 5.39 -9.96
N THR A 83 -9.09 5.86 -9.34
CA THR A 83 -7.88 5.07 -9.09
C THR A 83 -8.16 3.92 -8.12
N GLU A 84 -8.96 4.18 -7.10
CA GLU A 84 -9.29 3.16 -6.10
C GLU A 84 -10.13 2.03 -6.68
N ASP A 85 -10.99 2.35 -7.60
CA ASP A 85 -11.92 1.39 -8.20
C ASP A 85 -11.25 0.52 -9.27
N ALA A 86 -10.08 0.85 -9.68
CA ALA A 86 -9.36 0.16 -10.73
C ALA A 86 -8.74 -1.21 -10.30
#